data_97b37cbc5773fb25288748adc2e7d164
#
_entry.id   97b37cbc5773fb25288748adc2e7d164
#
_cell.length_a   1.000
_cell.length_b   1.000
_cell.length_c   1.000
_cell.angle_alpha   90.00
_cell.angle_beta   90.00
_cell.angle_gamma   90.00
#
_symmetry.space_group_name_H-M   'P 1'
#
loop_
_entity.id
_entity.type
_entity.pdbx_description
1 polymer ?
#
loop_
_entity_poly.entity_id
_entity_poly.type
_entity_poly.pdbx_seq_one_letter_code
_entity_poly.pdbx_strand_id
1 'polypeptide(L)'
;MKEFDYVIIGGGCAGLSLAYELEINNKLESKTLAIIEPRAEYKRDKTWSFWKVVDHNFDDCVIKSWNNFSINTPSGSNELKTEIFPYQSIDSGHYYKKINTSLSKNKNIKFFKNIDEIDTNNSFIFNSVPESTLDKSKIWQHFQGVEIEVEKDIFDDEIIKIGRAHV
;
A
#
# COMPACT_ATOMS: atom_id res chain seq x y z
N MET A 1 -9.13 22.08 20.43
CA MET A 1 -8.91 21.00 19.42
C MET A 1 -8.88 19.68 20.17
N LYS A 2 -9.12 18.54 19.49
CA LYS A 2 -9.04 17.22 20.14
C LYS A 2 -7.61 16.73 20.13
N GLU A 3 -7.15 16.15 21.22
CA GLU A 3 -5.86 15.49 21.33
C GLU A 3 -5.98 14.01 20.98
N PHE A 4 -4.93 13.43 20.41
CA PHE A 4 -4.80 12.02 20.08
C PHE A 4 -3.43 11.50 20.50
N ASP A 5 -3.37 10.25 20.96
CA ASP A 5 -2.09 9.61 21.32
C ASP A 5 -1.22 9.38 20.08
N TYR A 6 -1.85 8.95 18.97
CA TYR A 6 -1.20 8.67 17.69
C TYR A 6 -1.83 9.49 16.57
N VAL A 7 -1.01 9.99 15.68
CA VAL A 7 -1.43 10.69 14.46
C VAL A 7 -0.71 10.08 13.27
N ILE A 8 -1.47 9.62 12.29
CA ILE A 8 -0.94 9.15 11.01
C ILE A 8 -1.29 10.17 9.93
N ILE A 9 -0.28 10.75 9.30
CA ILE A 9 -0.44 11.66 8.17
C ILE A 9 -0.32 10.86 6.89
N GLY A 10 -1.40 10.78 6.12
CA GLY A 10 -1.54 10.01 4.90
C GLY A 10 -2.28 8.69 5.10
N GLY A 11 -3.46 8.58 4.50
CA GLY A 11 -4.30 7.37 4.46
C GLY A 11 -4.02 6.50 3.23
N GLY A 12 -2.76 6.43 2.79
CA GLY A 12 -2.31 5.53 1.73
C GLY A 12 -1.97 4.12 2.25
N CYS A 13 -1.27 3.34 1.43
CA CYS A 13 -0.88 1.96 1.78
C CYS A 13 -0.13 1.92 3.13
N ALA A 14 0.92 2.71 3.29
CA ALA A 14 1.76 2.69 4.50
C ALA A 14 0.99 3.12 5.76
N GLY A 15 0.29 4.27 5.69
CA GLY A 15 -0.45 4.79 6.85
C GLY A 15 -1.59 3.88 7.28
N LEU A 16 -2.36 3.36 6.32
CA LEU A 16 -3.47 2.44 6.62
C LEU A 16 -2.98 1.08 7.09
N SER A 17 -1.86 0.55 6.56
CA SER A 17 -1.26 -0.69 7.08
C SER A 17 -0.85 -0.52 8.55
N LEU A 18 -0.19 0.59 8.89
CA LEU A 18 0.17 0.87 10.28
C LEU A 18 -1.07 0.96 11.19
N ALA A 19 -2.10 1.69 10.76
CA ALA A 19 -3.34 1.80 11.53
C ALA A 19 -4.00 0.43 11.75
N TYR A 20 -4.03 -0.40 10.72
CA TYR A 20 -4.59 -1.75 10.78
C TYR A 20 -3.79 -2.65 11.73
N GLU A 21 -2.47 -2.63 11.64
CA GLU A 21 -1.61 -3.40 12.54
C GLU A 21 -1.74 -2.94 14.01
N LEU A 22 -1.86 -1.65 14.27
CA LEU A 22 -2.13 -1.14 15.61
C LEU A 22 -3.46 -1.67 16.16
N GLU A 23 -4.50 -1.70 15.32
CA GLU A 23 -5.83 -2.16 15.67
C GLU A 23 -5.85 -3.67 15.98
N ILE A 24 -5.40 -4.52 15.05
CA ILE A 24 -5.48 -5.98 15.21
C ILE A 24 -4.56 -6.52 16.31
N ASN A 25 -3.53 -5.77 16.68
CA ASN A 25 -2.64 -6.09 17.79
C ASN A 25 -3.05 -5.42 19.12
N ASN A 26 -4.28 -4.91 19.21
CA ASN A 26 -4.87 -4.31 20.41
C ASN A 26 -4.06 -3.13 21.00
N LYS A 27 -3.30 -2.41 20.15
CA LYS A 27 -2.49 -1.28 20.57
C LYS A 27 -3.32 0.00 20.80
N LEU A 28 -4.61 -0.04 20.44
CA LEU A 28 -5.55 1.08 20.55
C LEU A 28 -6.62 0.87 21.63
N GLU A 29 -6.51 -0.13 22.51
CA GLU A 29 -7.51 -0.37 23.58
C GLU A 29 -7.65 0.83 24.52
N SER A 30 -6.54 1.46 24.90
CA SER A 30 -6.48 2.64 25.78
C SER A 30 -5.89 3.87 25.10
N LYS A 31 -5.75 3.82 23.78
CA LYS A 31 -5.10 4.85 22.98
C LYS A 31 -6.02 5.32 21.84
N THR A 32 -5.86 6.58 21.48
CA THR A 32 -6.61 7.21 20.40
C THR A 32 -5.74 7.41 19.17
N LEU A 33 -6.34 7.24 17.99
CA LEU A 33 -5.66 7.40 16.71
C LEU A 33 -6.41 8.40 15.82
N ALA A 34 -5.71 9.40 15.33
CA ALA A 34 -6.16 10.25 14.23
C ALA A 34 -5.45 9.85 12.92
N ILE A 35 -6.22 9.72 11.85
CA ILE A 35 -5.70 9.51 10.49
C ILE A 35 -6.06 10.76 9.67
N ILE A 36 -5.03 11.43 9.15
CA ILE A 36 -5.18 12.63 8.33
C ILE A 36 -5.14 12.23 6.87
N GLU A 37 -6.29 12.30 6.18
CA GLU A 37 -6.42 11.93 4.79
C GLU A 37 -7.43 12.85 4.08
N PRO A 38 -6.98 13.69 3.15
CA PRO A 38 -7.85 14.64 2.46
C PRO A 38 -8.83 14.01 1.48
N ARG A 39 -8.58 12.75 1.04
CA ARG A 39 -9.49 12.06 0.10
C ARG A 39 -10.85 11.80 0.76
N ALA A 40 -11.91 12.08 0.01
CA ALA A 40 -13.26 11.81 0.46
C ALA A 40 -13.65 10.33 0.29
N GLU A 41 -13.07 9.66 -0.69
CA GLU A 41 -13.39 8.28 -1.05
C GLU A 41 -12.14 7.48 -1.36
N TYR A 42 -12.18 6.19 -1.01
CA TYR A 42 -11.20 5.20 -1.39
C TYR A 42 -11.74 4.40 -2.58
N LYS A 43 -11.05 4.48 -3.71
CA LYS A 43 -11.41 3.78 -4.95
C LYS A 43 -10.35 2.74 -5.29
N ARG A 44 -10.68 1.84 -6.20
CA ARG A 44 -9.70 0.96 -6.84
C ARG A 44 -8.82 1.79 -7.79
N ASP A 45 -7.83 2.46 -7.26
CA ASP A 45 -6.98 3.43 -7.97
C ASP A 45 -5.50 3.03 -7.99
N LYS A 46 -5.15 1.94 -7.31
CA LYS A 46 -3.79 1.43 -7.20
C LYS A 46 -3.76 -0.09 -7.28
N THR A 47 -2.67 -0.60 -7.83
CA THR A 47 -2.26 -1.99 -7.72
C THR A 47 -0.88 -2.00 -7.09
N TRP A 48 -0.73 -2.71 -5.99
CA TRP A 48 0.56 -2.87 -5.33
C TRP A 48 1.09 -4.26 -5.54
N SER A 49 2.34 -4.35 -5.97
CA SER A 49 2.99 -5.63 -6.19
C SER A 49 4.32 -5.69 -5.44
N PHE A 50 4.60 -6.84 -4.84
CA PHE A 50 5.76 -7.03 -3.99
C PHE A 50 6.14 -8.50 -3.88
N TRP A 51 7.37 -8.77 -3.45
CA TRP A 51 7.81 -10.11 -3.06
C TRP A 51 7.30 -10.42 -1.65
N LYS A 52 6.57 -11.53 -1.50
CA LYS A 52 6.14 -12.00 -0.16
C LYS A 52 7.33 -12.63 0.55
N VAL A 53 8.12 -11.82 1.23
CA VAL A 53 9.29 -12.27 2.02
C VAL A 53 8.93 -12.62 3.46
N VAL A 54 7.77 -12.16 3.94
CA VAL A 54 7.19 -12.47 5.26
C VAL A 54 5.69 -12.65 5.12
N ASP A 55 5.08 -13.34 6.08
CA ASP A 55 3.61 -13.40 6.16
C ASP A 55 3.03 -12.02 6.46
N HIS A 56 1.86 -11.77 5.90
CA HIS A 56 1.14 -10.51 6.08
C HIS A 56 -0.37 -10.73 6.21
N ASN A 57 -1.07 -9.73 6.75
CA ASN A 57 -2.50 -9.81 7.05
C ASN A 57 -3.41 -9.46 5.85
N PHE A 58 -2.87 -9.48 4.62
CA PHE A 58 -3.57 -9.05 3.39
C PHE A 58 -3.67 -10.15 2.33
N ASP A 59 -3.51 -11.43 2.71
CA ASP A 59 -3.59 -12.55 1.77
C ASP A 59 -4.95 -12.62 1.04
N ASP A 60 -6.03 -12.22 1.71
CA ASP A 60 -7.38 -12.12 1.15
C ASP A 60 -7.58 -10.94 0.18
N CYS A 61 -6.61 -10.04 0.09
CA CYS A 61 -6.58 -8.94 -0.87
C CYS A 61 -5.69 -9.24 -2.09
N VAL A 62 -4.97 -10.37 -2.07
CA VAL A 62 -4.11 -10.79 -3.17
C VAL A 62 -4.99 -11.23 -4.35
N ILE A 63 -4.78 -10.61 -5.49
CA ILE A 63 -5.48 -10.95 -6.74
C ILE A 63 -4.69 -11.91 -7.62
N LYS A 64 -3.37 -11.88 -7.50
CA LYS A 64 -2.48 -12.79 -8.23
C LYS A 64 -1.18 -13.01 -7.47
N SER A 65 -0.65 -14.22 -7.60
CA SER A 65 0.65 -14.62 -7.05
C SER A 65 1.42 -15.43 -8.10
N TRP A 66 2.68 -15.08 -8.32
CA TRP A 66 3.54 -15.74 -9.30
C TRP A 66 4.78 -16.32 -8.61
N ASN A 67 5.08 -17.55 -8.95
CA ASN A 67 6.35 -18.20 -8.59
C ASN A 67 7.39 -18.11 -9.72
N ASN A 68 6.94 -17.84 -10.93
CA ASN A 68 7.79 -17.73 -12.11
C ASN A 68 7.81 -16.27 -12.59
N PHE A 69 8.97 -15.79 -12.95
CA PHE A 69 9.13 -14.45 -13.51
C PHE A 69 10.25 -14.42 -14.56
N SER A 70 10.13 -13.55 -15.53
CA SER A 70 11.18 -13.33 -16.51
C SER A 70 11.72 -11.90 -16.40
N ILE A 71 13.04 -11.78 -16.50
CA ILE A 71 13.73 -10.49 -16.58
C ILE A 71 14.19 -10.31 -18.02
N ASN A 72 13.65 -9.30 -18.69
CA ASN A 72 13.96 -8.99 -20.07
C ASN A 72 14.89 -7.78 -20.13
N THR A 73 16.03 -7.96 -20.79
CA THR A 73 17.02 -6.93 -21.03
C THR A 73 17.36 -6.85 -22.53
N PRO A 74 18.03 -5.79 -23.01
CA PRO A 74 18.52 -5.75 -24.39
C PRO A 74 19.45 -6.92 -24.76
N SER A 75 20.10 -7.52 -23.76
CA SER A 75 21.04 -8.64 -23.95
C SER A 75 20.38 -10.01 -23.95
N GLY A 76 19.08 -10.09 -23.63
CA GLY A 76 18.34 -11.34 -23.58
C GLY A 76 17.31 -11.40 -22.47
N SER A 77 16.63 -12.53 -22.37
CA SER A 77 15.62 -12.82 -21.35
C SER A 77 16.08 -13.99 -20.48
N ASN A 78 15.88 -13.86 -19.17
CA ASN A 78 16.12 -14.93 -18.21
C ASN A 78 14.80 -15.25 -17.50
N GLU A 79 14.45 -16.51 -17.49
CA GLU A 79 13.33 -17.02 -16.69
C GLU A 79 13.86 -17.55 -15.37
N LEU A 80 13.21 -17.14 -14.29
CA LEU A 80 13.58 -17.48 -12.92
C LEU A 80 12.37 -18.02 -12.19
N LYS A 81 12.61 -18.91 -11.24
CA LYS A 81 11.60 -19.47 -10.37
C LYS A 81 11.95 -19.22 -8.93
N THR A 82 10.96 -18.84 -8.11
CA THR A 82 11.09 -18.78 -6.67
C THR A 82 10.10 -19.74 -6.02
N GLU A 83 10.57 -20.55 -5.07
CA GLU A 83 9.70 -21.45 -4.31
C GLU A 83 9.29 -20.87 -2.96
N ILE A 84 10.05 -19.88 -2.47
CA ILE A 84 9.93 -19.35 -1.11
C ILE A 84 9.28 -17.97 -1.12
N PHE A 85 9.63 -17.11 -2.07
CA PHE A 85 9.19 -15.71 -2.11
C PHE A 85 8.38 -15.42 -3.38
N PRO A 86 7.08 -15.77 -3.43
CA PRO A 86 6.27 -15.45 -4.58
C PRO A 86 6.13 -13.92 -4.74
N TYR A 87 6.03 -13.49 -5.99
CA TYR A 87 5.66 -12.11 -6.31
C TYR A 87 4.14 -12.00 -6.30
N GLN A 88 3.60 -11.09 -5.49
CA GLN A 88 2.16 -10.94 -5.28
C GLN A 88 1.67 -9.57 -5.72
N SER A 89 0.41 -9.53 -6.15
CA SER A 89 -0.28 -8.29 -6.49
C SER A 89 -1.55 -8.15 -5.66
N ILE A 90 -1.72 -6.99 -5.03
CA ILE A 90 -2.87 -6.63 -4.19
C ILE A 90 -3.71 -5.57 -4.90
N ASP A 91 -5.01 -5.78 -4.92
CA ASP A 91 -6.01 -4.80 -5.35
C ASP A 91 -6.29 -3.78 -4.24
N SER A 92 -6.17 -2.49 -4.57
CA SER A 92 -6.38 -1.43 -3.58
C SER A 92 -7.82 -1.35 -3.09
N GLY A 93 -8.80 -1.69 -3.92
CA GLY A 93 -10.21 -1.68 -3.52
C GLY A 93 -10.50 -2.71 -2.44
N HIS A 94 -10.00 -3.94 -2.58
CA HIS A 94 -10.13 -4.99 -1.56
C HIS A 94 -9.39 -4.59 -0.27
N TYR A 95 -8.18 -4.07 -0.42
CA TYR A 95 -7.37 -3.60 0.69
C TYR A 95 -8.07 -2.48 1.48
N TYR A 96 -8.53 -1.43 0.81
CA TYR A 96 -9.24 -0.32 1.47
C TYR A 96 -10.52 -0.79 2.16
N LYS A 97 -11.29 -1.66 1.50
CA LYS A 97 -12.52 -2.22 2.08
C LYS A 97 -12.24 -2.98 3.37
N LYS A 98 -11.22 -3.87 3.36
CA LYS A 98 -10.82 -4.64 4.53
C LYS A 98 -10.46 -3.74 5.70
N ILE A 99 -9.53 -2.79 5.47
CA ILE A 99 -9.04 -1.91 6.52
C ILE A 99 -10.16 -1.02 7.06
N ASN A 100 -10.90 -0.34 6.17
CA ASN A 100 -11.97 0.56 6.61
C ASN A 100 -13.05 -0.20 7.39
N THR A 101 -13.36 -1.44 7.02
CA THR A 101 -14.30 -2.28 7.78
C THR A 101 -13.78 -2.61 9.18
N SER A 102 -12.47 -2.79 9.34
CA SER A 102 -11.86 -3.03 10.65
C SER A 102 -11.83 -1.74 11.48
N LEU A 103 -11.21 -0.69 10.95
CA LEU A 103 -10.98 0.55 11.68
C LEU A 103 -12.28 1.27 12.07
N SER A 104 -13.34 1.17 11.28
CA SER A 104 -14.64 1.81 11.57
C SER A 104 -15.35 1.25 12.81
N LYS A 105 -14.98 0.06 13.25
CA LYS A 105 -15.53 -0.58 14.47
C LYS A 105 -14.95 0.00 15.76
N ASN A 106 -13.78 0.61 15.69
CA ASN A 106 -13.11 1.16 16.85
C ASN A 106 -13.40 2.67 16.97
N LYS A 107 -14.14 3.05 18.03
CA LYS A 107 -14.50 4.45 18.33
C LYS A 107 -13.31 5.34 18.68
N ASN A 108 -12.16 4.75 19.02
CA ASN A 108 -10.93 5.46 19.34
C ASN A 108 -10.17 5.91 18.08
N ILE A 109 -10.59 5.46 16.88
CA ILE A 109 -9.99 5.85 15.60
C ILE A 109 -10.86 6.89 14.92
N LYS A 110 -10.24 7.97 14.43
CA LYS A 110 -10.95 9.02 13.69
C LYS A 110 -10.17 9.48 12.48
N PHE A 111 -10.90 9.79 11.42
CA PHE A 111 -10.38 10.35 10.19
C PHE A 111 -10.64 11.86 10.14
N PHE A 112 -9.64 12.61 9.68
CA PHE A 112 -9.70 14.05 9.47
C PHE A 112 -9.16 14.40 8.08
N LYS A 113 -9.63 15.51 7.52
CA LYS A 113 -9.12 15.98 6.22
C LYS A 113 -7.84 16.78 6.36
N ASN A 114 -7.73 17.56 7.43
CA ASN A 114 -6.60 18.44 7.68
C ASN A 114 -6.05 18.23 9.09
N ILE A 115 -4.75 18.41 9.23
CA ILE A 115 -4.07 18.29 10.53
C ILE A 115 -4.48 19.41 11.50
N ASP A 116 -4.88 20.57 10.98
CA ASP A 116 -5.31 21.73 11.76
C ASP A 116 -6.62 21.49 12.53
N GLU A 117 -7.30 20.36 12.28
CA GLU A 117 -8.53 19.99 13.00
C GLU A 117 -8.24 19.39 14.38
N ILE A 118 -6.99 19.04 14.66
CA ILE A 118 -6.56 18.35 15.89
C ILE A 118 -5.38 19.06 16.58
N ASP A 119 -5.18 18.77 17.87
CA ASP A 119 -3.98 19.17 18.59
C ASP A 119 -2.97 18.02 18.56
N THR A 120 -1.75 18.30 18.11
CA THR A 120 -0.68 17.31 17.93
C THR A 120 0.46 17.44 18.93
N ASN A 121 0.39 18.40 19.89
CA ASN A 121 1.50 18.72 20.79
C ASN A 121 2.00 17.54 21.63
N ASN A 122 1.11 16.61 21.99
CA ASN A 122 1.43 15.43 22.80
C ASN A 122 1.29 14.11 22.03
N SER A 123 1.25 14.16 20.69
CA SER A 123 1.01 12.99 19.84
C SER A 123 2.29 12.37 19.33
N PHE A 124 2.31 11.04 19.16
CA PHE A 124 3.27 10.37 18.30
C PHE A 124 2.81 10.47 16.86
N ILE A 125 3.60 11.15 16.01
CA ILE A 125 3.25 11.43 14.63
C ILE A 125 4.00 10.49 13.68
N PHE A 126 3.26 9.82 12.80
CA PHE A 126 3.77 9.00 11.71
C PHE A 126 3.41 9.67 10.38
N ASN A 127 4.41 10.17 9.66
CA ASN A 127 4.19 10.81 8.35
C ASN A 127 4.50 9.81 7.23
N SER A 128 3.47 9.43 6.48
CA SER A 128 3.56 8.55 5.31
C SER A 128 3.43 9.30 3.98
N VAL A 129 3.39 10.64 4.03
CA VAL A 129 3.33 11.48 2.84
C VAL A 129 4.76 11.86 2.43
N PRO A 130 5.14 11.68 1.16
CA PRO A 130 6.44 12.11 0.67
C PRO A 130 6.65 13.61 0.88
N GLU A 131 7.80 14.00 1.40
CA GLU A 131 8.16 15.41 1.56
C GLU A 131 8.66 16.02 0.23
N SER A 132 8.45 17.32 0.05
CA SER A 132 8.93 18.06 -1.12
C SER A 132 10.46 18.09 -1.27
N THR A 133 11.19 17.75 -0.20
CA THR A 133 12.66 17.60 -0.21
C THR A 133 13.15 16.46 -1.10
N LEU A 134 12.26 15.56 -1.53
CA LEU A 134 12.57 14.49 -2.52
C LEU A 134 13.05 15.07 -3.86
N ASP A 135 12.72 16.31 -4.19
CA ASP A 135 13.23 17.00 -5.40
C ASP A 135 14.77 17.10 -5.46
N LYS A 136 15.43 16.90 -4.32
CA LYS A 136 16.91 16.87 -4.22
C LYS A 136 17.50 15.45 -4.39
N SER A 137 16.68 14.44 -4.59
CA SER A 137 17.13 13.07 -4.83
C SER A 137 17.92 12.99 -6.13
N LYS A 138 19.07 12.32 -6.09
CA LYS A 138 19.94 12.16 -7.26
C LYS A 138 19.50 11.02 -8.18
N ILE A 139 18.60 10.16 -7.71
CA ILE A 139 18.13 8.98 -8.45
C ILE A 139 16.61 8.96 -8.36
N TRP A 140 15.98 8.93 -9.52
CA TRP A 140 14.54 8.82 -9.69
C TRP A 140 14.20 7.56 -10.45
N GLN A 141 13.15 6.86 -10.01
CA GLN A 141 12.53 5.81 -10.80
C GLN A 141 11.20 6.36 -11.34
N HIS A 142 11.16 6.63 -12.62
CA HIS A 142 9.95 7.00 -13.32
C HIS A 142 9.44 5.80 -14.10
N PHE A 143 8.17 5.50 -13.95
CA PHE A 143 7.52 4.50 -14.79
C PHE A 143 6.09 4.96 -15.09
N GLN A 144 5.62 4.55 -16.24
CA GLN A 144 4.24 4.69 -16.66
C GLN A 144 3.75 3.32 -17.13
N GLY A 145 2.57 2.94 -16.71
CA GLY A 145 1.93 1.70 -17.10
C GLY A 145 0.49 1.94 -17.51
N VAL A 146 -0.04 0.99 -18.24
CA VAL A 146 -1.45 0.91 -18.57
C VAL A 146 -1.97 -0.46 -18.14
N GLU A 147 -3.16 -0.50 -17.58
CA GLU A 147 -3.92 -1.73 -17.38
C GLU A 147 -4.83 -1.91 -18.59
N ILE A 148 -4.75 -3.06 -19.22
CA ILE A 148 -5.57 -3.39 -20.39
C ILE A 148 -6.39 -4.63 -20.09
N GLU A 149 -7.64 -4.63 -20.53
CA GLU A 149 -8.51 -5.79 -20.56
C GLU A 149 -8.56 -6.31 -21.98
N VAL A 150 -8.45 -7.62 -22.16
CA VAL A 150 -8.41 -8.28 -23.47
C VAL A 150 -9.58 -9.25 -23.59
N GLU A 151 -10.16 -9.32 -24.79
CA GLU A 151 -11.31 -10.20 -25.05
C GLU A 151 -10.95 -11.70 -25.05
N LYS A 152 -9.68 -12.03 -25.23
CA LYS A 152 -9.18 -13.40 -25.24
C LYS A 152 -7.98 -13.49 -24.32
N ASP A 153 -7.85 -14.62 -23.66
CA ASP A 153 -6.66 -14.93 -22.87
C ASP A 153 -5.45 -15.15 -23.78
N ILE A 154 -4.62 -14.09 -23.87
CA ILE A 154 -3.40 -14.06 -24.72
C ILE A 154 -2.12 -13.95 -23.87
N PHE A 155 -2.27 -13.82 -22.55
CA PHE A 155 -1.14 -13.71 -21.64
C PHE A 155 -0.90 -15.03 -20.91
N ASP A 156 0.38 -15.34 -20.72
CA ASP A 156 0.79 -16.42 -19.84
C ASP A 156 0.57 -16.00 -18.39
N ASP A 157 -0.39 -16.60 -17.74
CA ASP A 157 -0.78 -16.31 -16.37
C ASP A 157 0.19 -16.87 -15.33
N GLU A 158 1.10 -17.75 -15.73
CA GLU A 158 2.05 -18.39 -14.82
C GLU A 158 3.34 -17.58 -14.63
N ILE A 159 3.63 -16.67 -15.57
CA ILE A 159 4.89 -15.91 -15.58
C ILE A 159 4.62 -14.41 -15.60
N ILE A 160 5.11 -13.72 -14.57
CA ILE A 160 5.21 -12.25 -14.62
C ILE A 160 6.45 -11.82 -15.41
N LYS A 161 6.29 -10.92 -16.36
CA LYS A 161 7.38 -10.37 -17.17
C LYS A 161 7.83 -9.02 -16.61
N ILE A 162 9.07 -8.96 -16.15
CA ILE A 162 9.70 -7.74 -15.68
C ILE A 162 10.63 -7.23 -16.78
N GLY A 163 10.28 -6.11 -17.39
CA GLY A 163 11.06 -5.48 -18.46
C GLY A 163 11.78 -4.23 -17.96
N ARG A 164 12.85 -3.85 -18.68
CA ARG A 164 13.47 -2.56 -18.51
C ARG A 164 12.60 -1.50 -19.15
N ALA A 165 12.23 -0.44 -18.42
CA ALA A 165 11.71 0.75 -19.03
C ALA A 165 12.81 1.36 -19.92
N HIS A 166 12.49 1.58 -21.19
CA HIS A 166 13.34 2.35 -22.07
C HIS A 166 13.24 3.82 -21.64
N VAL A 167 14.36 4.38 -21.23
CA VAL A 167 14.54 5.82 -21.03
C VAL A 167 14.97 6.41 -22.35
#